data_8881584b991f51cfb89c8219f9e51584
#
_entry.id   8881584b991f51cfb89c8219f9e51584
#
_cell.length_a   1.000
_cell.length_b   1.000
_cell.length_c   1.000
_cell.angle_alpha   90.00
_cell.angle_beta   90.00
_cell.angle_gamma   90.00
#
_symmetry.space_group_name_H-M   'P 1'
#
loop_
_entity.id
_entity.type
_entity.pdbx_description
1 polymer ?
#
loop_
_entity_poly.entity_id
_entity_poly.type
_entity_poly.pdbx_seq_one_letter_code
_entity_poly.pdbx_strand_id
1 'polypeptide(L)'
;ILVLDNHDDFGGHAKRNEFWYNGQQYLANGGSSYLVAPPEWQNESKTFLDDLAIDWRNPRYARTGRLQTDRKLGPATYFNKKHYGKDTTVLGSYEDPTTDFLKKTPLNTQMQGEALRLFTGKVDYLAGLSKDEKVAKLRSMTYRDYLINVAKFSPEIIGYSGGAWCLGADMCTAWFAFFRYSPGFDGLGLERPHMSPEGP
;
A
#
# COMPACT_ATOMS: atom_id res chain seq x y z
N ILE A 1 -34.98 -5.49 0.11
CA ILE A 1 -33.89 -4.53 -0.03
C ILE A 1 -34.18 -3.67 -1.25
N LEU A 2 -34.09 -2.35 -1.13
CA LEU A 2 -34.20 -1.39 -2.23
C LEU A 2 -32.80 -0.82 -2.51
N VAL A 3 -32.34 -0.95 -3.75
CA VAL A 3 -31.07 -0.36 -4.22
C VAL A 3 -31.41 0.83 -5.11
N LEU A 4 -30.89 2.00 -4.78
CA LEU A 4 -31.08 3.24 -5.53
C LEU A 4 -29.78 3.63 -6.21
N ASP A 5 -29.86 3.93 -7.50
CA ASP A 5 -28.77 4.47 -8.31
C ASP A 5 -29.34 5.56 -9.24
N ASN A 6 -28.59 6.62 -9.54
CA ASN A 6 -29.03 7.67 -10.46
C ASN A 6 -28.42 7.52 -11.85
N HIS A 7 -27.75 6.41 -12.14
CA HIS A 7 -27.25 6.08 -13.47
C HIS A 7 -28.28 5.26 -14.25
N ASP A 8 -27.95 4.97 -15.50
CA ASP A 8 -28.76 4.13 -16.40
C ASP A 8 -28.74 2.63 -16.02
N ASP A 9 -27.84 2.22 -15.12
CA ASP A 9 -27.69 0.86 -14.61
C ASP A 9 -27.11 0.90 -13.20
N PHE A 10 -27.28 -0.20 -12.43
CA PHE A 10 -26.72 -0.34 -11.08
C PHE A 10 -25.20 -0.56 -11.10
N GLY A 11 -24.55 -0.30 -9.96
CA GLY A 11 -23.12 -0.57 -9.75
C GLY A 11 -22.21 0.64 -9.76
N GLY A 12 -22.72 1.84 -10.08
CA GLY A 12 -21.95 3.08 -10.02
C GLY A 12 -20.65 2.99 -10.85
N HIS A 13 -19.50 3.16 -10.17
CA HIS A 13 -18.18 3.04 -10.82
C HIS A 13 -17.75 1.60 -11.15
N ALA A 14 -18.45 0.59 -10.68
CA ALA A 14 -18.20 -0.81 -11.05
C ALA A 14 -18.82 -1.19 -12.40
N LYS A 15 -18.90 -0.26 -13.32
CA LYS A 15 -19.52 -0.43 -14.64
C LYS A 15 -18.62 -1.24 -15.56
N ARG A 16 -19.20 -2.19 -16.28
CA ARG A 16 -18.55 -2.88 -17.38
C ARG A 16 -18.67 -2.03 -18.65
N ASN A 17 -17.52 -1.66 -19.23
CA ASN A 17 -17.48 -0.97 -20.52
C ASN A 17 -17.22 -1.97 -21.64
N GLU A 18 -18.03 -1.93 -22.67
CA GLU A 18 -17.94 -2.83 -23.83
C GLU A 18 -17.55 -2.03 -25.08
N PHE A 19 -16.54 -2.49 -25.78
CA PHE A 19 -16.04 -1.91 -27.02
C PHE A 19 -16.00 -2.97 -28.10
N TRP A 20 -16.31 -2.58 -29.33
CA TRP A 20 -16.26 -3.46 -30.49
C TRP A 20 -15.23 -2.94 -31.48
N TYR A 21 -14.31 -3.80 -31.88
CA TYR A 21 -13.32 -3.48 -32.91
C TYR A 21 -13.12 -4.70 -33.82
N ASN A 22 -13.25 -4.51 -35.12
CA ASN A 22 -13.17 -5.58 -36.13
C ASN A 22 -14.02 -6.83 -35.81
N GLY A 23 -15.24 -6.64 -35.32
CA GLY A 23 -16.17 -7.72 -34.94
C GLY A 23 -15.83 -8.45 -33.65
N GLN A 24 -14.80 -8.04 -32.95
CA GLN A 24 -14.41 -8.59 -31.66
C GLN A 24 -14.84 -7.66 -30.51
N GLN A 25 -15.44 -8.23 -29.47
CA GLN A 25 -15.76 -7.52 -28.24
C GLN A 25 -14.54 -7.42 -27.31
N TYR A 26 -14.31 -6.23 -26.78
CA TYR A 26 -13.35 -5.94 -25.75
C TYR A 26 -14.08 -5.41 -24.52
N LEU A 27 -13.68 -5.88 -23.35
CA LEU A 27 -14.21 -5.44 -22.06
C LEU A 27 -13.16 -4.62 -21.33
N ALA A 28 -13.58 -3.49 -20.77
CA ALA A 28 -12.76 -2.70 -19.87
C ALA A 28 -13.53 -2.44 -18.57
N ASN A 29 -12.80 -2.38 -17.48
CA ASN A 29 -13.37 -2.04 -16.19
C ASN A 29 -13.76 -0.57 -16.15
N GLY A 30 -14.74 -0.25 -15.31
CA GLY A 30 -15.04 1.11 -14.89
C GLY A 30 -14.09 1.60 -13.81
N GLY A 31 -14.60 2.20 -12.75
CA GLY A 31 -13.78 2.67 -11.62
C GLY A 31 -13.25 1.53 -10.72
N SER A 32 -13.95 0.40 -10.67
CA SER A 32 -13.53 -0.80 -9.91
C SER A 32 -12.91 -1.82 -10.85
N SER A 33 -11.66 -2.22 -10.59
CA SER A 33 -10.93 -3.11 -11.48
C SER A 33 -10.59 -4.48 -10.88
N TYR A 34 -10.63 -4.63 -9.55
CA TYR A 34 -10.30 -5.89 -8.89
C TYR A 34 -10.86 -5.95 -7.46
N LEU A 35 -10.98 -7.18 -6.95
CA LEU A 35 -11.19 -7.45 -5.53
C LEU A 35 -9.82 -7.67 -4.86
N VAL A 36 -9.56 -6.95 -3.78
CA VAL A 36 -8.29 -7.06 -3.06
C VAL A 36 -8.28 -8.34 -2.23
N ALA A 37 -7.36 -9.24 -2.54
CA ALA A 37 -7.00 -10.41 -1.74
C ALA A 37 -8.20 -11.22 -1.15
N PRO A 38 -9.20 -11.68 -1.95
CA PRO A 38 -10.30 -12.49 -1.44
C PRO A 38 -9.86 -13.69 -0.57
N PRO A 39 -8.71 -14.35 -0.83
CA PRO A 39 -8.25 -15.44 0.04
C PRO A 39 -7.98 -15.03 1.49
N GLU A 40 -7.70 -13.75 1.73
CA GLU A 40 -7.43 -13.19 3.06
C GLU A 40 -8.69 -12.71 3.79
N TRP A 41 -9.86 -12.82 3.15
CA TRP A 41 -11.11 -12.40 3.75
C TRP A 41 -11.63 -13.42 4.76
N GLN A 42 -12.49 -12.95 5.66
CA GLN A 42 -13.20 -13.82 6.60
C GLN A 42 -14.18 -14.74 5.86
N ASN A 43 -14.54 -15.84 6.50
CA ASN A 43 -15.35 -16.89 5.88
C ASN A 43 -16.72 -16.39 5.39
N GLU A 44 -17.36 -15.46 6.13
CA GLU A 44 -18.64 -14.86 5.74
C GLU A 44 -18.55 -14.13 4.41
N SER A 45 -17.46 -13.37 4.19
CA SER A 45 -17.24 -12.67 2.92
C SER A 45 -16.97 -13.65 1.76
N LYS A 46 -16.26 -14.75 2.03
CA LYS A 46 -16.04 -15.82 1.04
C LYS A 46 -17.35 -16.52 0.67
N THR A 47 -18.16 -16.88 1.68
CA THR A 47 -19.49 -17.47 1.49
C THR A 47 -20.38 -16.56 0.65
N PHE A 48 -20.34 -15.25 0.90
CA PHE A 48 -21.10 -14.29 0.11
C PHE A 48 -20.68 -14.28 -1.38
N LEU A 49 -19.40 -14.39 -1.68
CA LEU A 49 -18.92 -14.51 -3.07
C LEU A 49 -19.36 -15.83 -3.71
N ASP A 50 -19.33 -16.92 -2.93
CA ASP A 50 -19.77 -18.24 -3.38
C ASP A 50 -21.29 -18.24 -3.66
N ASP A 51 -22.10 -17.61 -2.82
CA ASP A 51 -23.56 -17.43 -2.99
C ASP A 51 -23.90 -16.61 -4.25
N LEU A 52 -23.05 -15.66 -4.61
CA LEU A 52 -23.14 -14.89 -5.85
C LEU A 52 -22.58 -15.63 -7.08
N ALA A 53 -22.17 -16.89 -6.95
CA ALA A 53 -21.49 -17.67 -7.98
C ALA A 53 -20.24 -16.98 -8.57
N ILE A 54 -19.54 -16.19 -7.76
CA ILE A 54 -18.27 -15.53 -8.14
C ILE A 54 -17.14 -16.50 -7.85
N ASP A 55 -16.54 -17.06 -8.90
CA ASP A 55 -15.38 -17.95 -8.80
C ASP A 55 -14.09 -17.17 -8.48
N TRP A 56 -14.01 -16.65 -7.26
CA TRP A 56 -12.88 -15.84 -6.79
C TRP A 56 -11.56 -16.65 -6.67
N ARG A 57 -11.63 -17.97 -6.68
CA ARG A 57 -10.46 -18.87 -6.67
C ARG A 57 -9.87 -19.07 -8.07
N ASN A 58 -10.55 -18.59 -9.11
CA ASN A 58 -10.13 -18.79 -10.49
C ASN A 58 -8.82 -18.02 -10.77
N PRO A 59 -7.73 -18.71 -11.19
CA PRO A 59 -6.44 -18.06 -11.47
C PRO A 59 -6.52 -16.99 -12.58
N ARG A 60 -7.59 -16.95 -13.38
CA ARG A 60 -7.78 -15.93 -14.40
C ARG A 60 -7.86 -14.52 -13.78
N TYR A 61 -8.35 -14.40 -12.54
CA TYR A 61 -8.42 -13.15 -11.82
C TYR A 61 -7.09 -12.74 -11.16
N ALA A 62 -6.16 -13.66 -10.99
CA ALA A 62 -4.81 -13.41 -10.46
C ALA A 62 -3.81 -12.88 -11.49
N ARG A 63 -4.25 -12.53 -12.71
CA ARG A 63 -3.37 -12.31 -13.86
C ARG A 63 -2.68 -10.94 -13.94
N THR A 64 -2.97 -9.99 -13.09
CA THR A 64 -2.42 -8.63 -13.20
C THR A 64 -0.89 -8.56 -13.04
N GLY A 65 -0.27 -9.51 -12.33
CA GLY A 65 1.19 -9.57 -12.15
C GLY A 65 1.99 -10.29 -13.24
N ARG A 66 1.33 -11.06 -14.12
CA ARG A 66 2.04 -11.90 -15.10
C ARG A 66 2.72 -11.12 -16.22
N LEU A 67 2.12 -10.00 -16.63
CA LEU A 67 2.70 -9.20 -17.74
C LEU A 67 4.10 -8.70 -17.41
N GLN A 68 4.30 -8.24 -16.17
CA GLN A 68 5.61 -7.78 -15.72
C GLN A 68 6.59 -8.94 -15.63
N THR A 69 6.18 -10.05 -15.04
CA THR A 69 7.02 -11.25 -14.89
C THR A 69 7.38 -11.86 -16.26
N ASP A 70 6.41 -12.03 -17.15
CA ASP A 70 6.61 -12.61 -18.47
C ASP A 70 7.54 -11.77 -19.35
N ARG A 71 7.54 -10.46 -19.15
CA ARG A 71 8.40 -9.51 -19.85
C ARG A 71 9.68 -9.17 -19.09
N LYS A 72 9.92 -9.80 -17.93
CA LYS A 72 11.08 -9.53 -17.07
C LYS A 72 11.20 -8.06 -16.69
N LEU A 73 10.05 -7.39 -16.47
CA LEU A 73 10.01 -6.01 -16.04
C LEU A 73 10.19 -5.97 -14.52
N GLY A 74 11.02 -5.06 -14.05
CA GLY A 74 11.20 -4.77 -12.64
C GLY A 74 10.59 -3.42 -12.26
N PRO A 75 10.51 -3.11 -10.95
CA PRO A 75 10.08 -1.80 -10.49
C PRO A 75 11.08 -0.72 -10.90
N ALA A 76 10.56 0.49 -11.11
CA ALA A 76 11.36 1.68 -11.31
C ALA A 76 10.72 2.84 -10.54
N THR A 77 11.54 3.63 -9.87
CA THR A 77 11.11 4.81 -9.12
C THR A 77 11.47 6.07 -9.88
N TYR A 78 10.46 6.93 -10.07
CA TYR A 78 10.65 8.22 -10.73
C TYR A 78 10.71 9.34 -9.68
N PHE A 79 11.78 10.10 -9.72
CA PHE A 79 12.02 11.30 -8.94
C PHE A 79 11.80 12.53 -9.81
N ASN A 80 10.84 13.38 -9.49
CA ASN A 80 10.48 14.52 -10.30
C ASN A 80 11.36 15.75 -9.99
N LYS A 81 11.58 16.60 -11.00
CA LYS A 81 12.40 17.80 -10.90
C LYS A 81 11.91 18.78 -9.83
N LYS A 82 10.60 18.87 -9.63
CA LYS A 82 10.00 19.81 -8.69
C LYS A 82 10.47 19.60 -7.25
N HIS A 83 10.59 18.33 -6.84
CA HIS A 83 10.97 17.97 -5.47
C HIS A 83 12.45 17.57 -5.32
N TYR A 84 13.05 17.06 -6.39
CA TYR A 84 14.40 16.48 -6.33
C TYR A 84 15.42 17.20 -7.24
N GLY A 85 15.06 18.38 -7.79
CA GLY A 85 15.95 19.22 -8.59
C GLY A 85 16.14 18.76 -10.04
N LYS A 86 15.95 17.49 -10.35
CA LYS A 86 16.01 16.90 -11.70
C LYS A 86 15.06 15.74 -11.85
N ASP A 87 14.62 15.51 -13.07
CA ASP A 87 13.86 14.30 -13.43
C ASP A 87 14.82 13.12 -13.55
N THR A 88 14.58 12.06 -12.78
CA THR A 88 15.44 10.88 -12.72
C THR A 88 14.61 9.63 -12.53
N THR A 89 14.79 8.61 -13.37
CA THR A 89 14.24 7.28 -13.15
C THR A 89 15.34 6.34 -12.69
N VAL A 90 15.12 5.67 -11.58
CA VAL A 90 16.05 4.69 -11.02
C VAL A 90 15.38 3.33 -10.96
N LEU A 91 16.03 2.31 -11.53
CA LEU A 91 15.54 0.93 -11.45
C LEU A 91 15.62 0.44 -10.00
N GLY A 92 14.52 -0.06 -9.50
CA GLY A 92 14.34 -0.48 -8.12
C GLY A 92 13.10 0.13 -7.48
N SER A 93 12.73 -0.36 -6.31
CA SER A 93 11.58 0.10 -5.54
C SER A 93 12.01 1.02 -4.39
N TYR A 94 11.27 2.08 -4.20
CA TYR A 94 11.43 2.93 -3.00
C TYR A 94 10.89 2.23 -1.73
N GLU A 95 10.02 1.25 -1.88
CA GLU A 95 9.43 0.47 -0.78
C GLU A 95 10.33 -0.69 -0.31
N ASP A 96 11.33 -1.05 -1.11
CA ASP A 96 12.36 -2.04 -0.76
C ASP A 96 13.74 -1.49 -1.14
N PRO A 97 14.20 -0.41 -0.49
CA PRO A 97 15.41 0.28 -0.87
C PRO A 97 16.66 -0.50 -0.47
N THR A 98 17.49 -0.80 -1.44
CA THR A 98 18.85 -1.25 -1.21
C THR A 98 19.83 -0.07 -1.18
N THR A 99 20.99 -0.26 -0.57
CA THR A 99 22.06 0.76 -0.59
C THR A 99 22.46 1.14 -2.03
N ASP A 100 22.50 0.18 -2.94
CA ASP A 100 22.86 0.41 -4.34
C ASP A 100 21.76 1.16 -5.11
N PHE A 101 20.49 0.91 -4.80
CA PHE A 101 19.38 1.70 -5.32
C PHE A 101 19.50 3.14 -4.83
N LEU A 102 19.64 3.36 -3.52
CA LEU A 102 19.68 4.68 -2.90
C LEU A 102 20.83 5.55 -3.43
N LYS A 103 22.00 4.99 -3.65
CA LYS A 103 23.15 5.71 -4.26
C LYS A 103 22.87 6.27 -5.65
N LYS A 104 21.93 5.68 -6.39
CA LYS A 104 21.53 6.12 -7.74
C LYS A 104 20.43 7.18 -7.72
N THR A 105 19.78 7.39 -6.57
CA THR A 105 18.71 8.37 -6.42
C THR A 105 19.24 9.80 -6.28
N PRO A 106 18.44 10.82 -6.53
CA PRO A 106 18.80 12.21 -6.29
C PRO A 106 18.72 12.63 -4.81
N LEU A 107 18.53 11.68 -3.89
CA LEU A 107 18.51 11.94 -2.45
C LEU A 107 19.92 12.28 -1.95
N ASN A 108 20.00 13.23 -1.01
CA ASN A 108 21.25 13.48 -0.31
C ASN A 108 21.61 12.33 0.65
N THR A 109 22.85 12.32 1.15
CA THR A 109 23.37 11.22 1.99
C THR A 109 22.53 11.01 3.26
N GLN A 110 22.02 12.07 3.88
CA GLN A 110 21.15 11.98 5.05
C GLN A 110 19.85 11.26 4.70
N MET A 111 19.16 11.70 3.64
CA MET A 111 17.91 11.11 3.18
C MET A 111 18.09 9.66 2.73
N GLN A 112 19.21 9.31 2.11
CA GLN A 112 19.53 7.90 1.77
C GLN A 112 19.62 7.04 3.04
N GLY A 113 20.29 7.52 4.08
CA GLY A 113 20.38 6.82 5.36
C GLY A 113 19.04 6.71 6.09
N GLU A 114 18.24 7.77 6.06
CA GLU A 114 16.89 7.77 6.66
C GLU A 114 15.94 6.85 5.90
N ALA A 115 15.95 6.86 4.57
CA ALA A 115 15.14 5.95 3.76
C ALA A 115 15.50 4.48 4.04
N LEU A 116 16.78 4.15 4.10
CA LEU A 116 17.22 2.81 4.45
C LEU A 116 16.73 2.42 5.86
N ARG A 117 16.95 3.29 6.86
CA ARG A 117 16.51 3.07 8.24
C ARG A 117 14.99 2.92 8.35
N LEU A 118 14.22 3.70 7.58
CA LEU A 118 12.76 3.67 7.59
C LEU A 118 12.22 2.29 7.17
N PHE A 119 12.76 1.71 6.11
CA PHE A 119 12.26 0.47 5.53
C PHE A 119 12.92 -0.79 6.08
N THR A 120 14.15 -0.70 6.57
CA THR A 120 14.90 -1.88 7.05
C THR A 120 15.25 -1.84 8.54
N GLY A 121 15.04 -0.70 9.20
CA GLY A 121 15.41 -0.50 10.61
C GLY A 121 14.48 -1.25 11.57
N LYS A 122 15.09 -1.94 12.55
CA LYS A 122 14.37 -2.66 13.61
C LYS A 122 14.57 -1.98 14.95
N VAL A 123 14.21 -0.69 15.03
CA VAL A 123 14.39 0.12 16.24
C VAL A 123 13.07 0.23 17.00
N ASP A 124 13.10 -0.06 18.30
CA ASP A 124 11.97 0.20 19.19
C ASP A 124 11.99 1.68 19.61
N TYR A 125 11.30 2.52 18.83
CA TYR A 125 11.18 3.95 19.13
C TYR A 125 10.27 4.26 20.33
N LEU A 126 9.59 3.26 20.88
CA LEU A 126 8.73 3.36 22.06
C LEU A 126 9.25 2.47 23.20
N ALA A 127 10.56 2.26 23.27
CA ALA A 127 11.20 1.46 24.31
C ALA A 127 10.80 1.95 25.71
N GLY A 128 10.56 1.00 26.61
CA GLY A 128 10.11 1.27 27.97
C GLY A 128 8.60 1.31 28.16
N LEU A 129 7.81 1.32 27.08
CA LEU A 129 6.35 1.17 27.16
C LEU A 129 5.93 -0.30 27.01
N SER A 130 4.89 -0.70 27.72
CA SER A 130 4.20 -1.97 27.51
C SER A 130 3.54 -2.03 26.12
N LYS A 131 3.13 -3.22 25.66
CA LYS A 131 2.44 -3.37 24.36
C LYS A 131 1.17 -2.51 24.28
N ASP A 132 0.36 -2.48 25.34
CA ASP A 132 -0.89 -1.71 25.39
C ASP A 132 -0.64 -0.20 25.35
N GLU A 133 0.38 0.27 26.08
CA GLU A 133 0.79 1.67 26.06
C GLU A 133 1.32 2.08 24.67
N LYS A 134 2.09 1.23 24.00
CA LYS A 134 2.52 1.46 22.60
C LYS A 134 1.32 1.61 21.67
N VAL A 135 0.34 0.70 21.76
CA VAL A 135 -0.89 0.77 20.97
C VAL A 135 -1.66 2.06 21.25
N ALA A 136 -1.87 2.40 22.51
CA ALA A 136 -2.53 3.64 22.90
C ALA A 136 -1.79 4.87 22.36
N LYS A 137 -0.46 4.87 22.44
CA LYS A 137 0.38 5.94 21.91
C LYS A 137 0.25 6.08 20.40
N LEU A 138 0.33 4.97 19.65
CA LEU A 138 0.17 4.99 18.18
C LEU A 138 -1.23 5.44 17.73
N ARG A 139 -2.27 5.17 18.53
CA ARG A 139 -3.64 5.65 18.26
C ARG A 139 -3.81 7.14 18.52
N SER A 140 -3.01 7.74 19.39
CA SER A 140 -3.13 9.13 19.82
C SER A 140 -2.39 10.14 18.94
N MET A 141 -1.65 9.69 17.93
CA MET A 141 -0.86 10.58 17.06
C MET A 141 -1.00 10.20 15.59
N THR A 142 -0.65 11.15 14.71
CA THR A 142 -0.56 10.88 13.28
C THR A 142 0.69 10.05 12.95
N TYR A 143 0.70 9.40 11.79
CA TYR A 143 1.89 8.71 11.30
C TYR A 143 3.06 9.69 11.08
N ARG A 144 2.74 10.90 10.61
CA ARG A 144 3.72 11.99 10.51
C ARG A 144 4.36 12.31 11.86
N ASP A 145 3.55 12.51 12.90
CA ASP A 145 4.06 12.82 14.25
C ASP A 145 4.90 11.69 14.81
N TYR A 146 4.52 10.45 14.56
CA TYR A 146 5.32 9.30 14.94
C TYR A 146 6.70 9.33 14.27
N LEU A 147 6.76 9.53 12.96
CA LEU A 147 8.04 9.56 12.24
C LEU A 147 8.94 10.70 12.71
N ILE A 148 8.40 11.90 12.84
CA ILE A 148 9.20 13.10 13.14
C ILE A 148 9.48 13.21 14.65
N ASN A 149 8.45 13.13 15.48
CA ASN A 149 8.56 13.45 16.90
C ASN A 149 9.02 12.27 17.75
N VAL A 150 8.73 11.04 17.34
CA VAL A 150 9.08 9.82 18.08
C VAL A 150 10.30 9.15 17.46
N ALA A 151 10.23 8.78 16.18
CA ALA A 151 11.32 8.07 15.51
C ALA A 151 12.47 8.98 15.03
N LYS A 152 12.31 10.32 15.16
CA LYS A 152 13.36 11.32 14.87
C LYS A 152 13.89 11.25 13.45
N PHE A 153 12.99 11.08 12.50
CA PHE A 153 13.29 11.30 11.09
C PHE A 153 13.19 12.79 10.75
N SER A 154 13.86 13.21 9.69
CA SER A 154 13.68 14.56 9.14
C SER A 154 12.29 14.72 8.50
N PRO A 155 11.74 15.96 8.45
CA PRO A 155 10.44 16.19 7.82
C PRO A 155 10.37 15.78 6.35
N GLU A 156 11.48 15.79 5.65
CA GLU A 156 11.60 15.42 4.24
C GLU A 156 11.27 13.92 4.00
N ILE A 157 11.41 13.05 5.03
CA ILE A 157 11.10 11.63 4.92
C ILE A 157 9.62 11.39 4.60
N ILE A 158 8.74 12.34 4.96
CA ILE A 158 7.30 12.23 4.69
C ILE A 158 7.02 12.12 3.19
N GLY A 159 7.73 12.91 2.37
CA GLY A 159 7.61 12.82 0.91
C GLY A 159 8.09 11.49 0.33
N TYR A 160 8.99 10.81 1.04
CA TYR A 160 9.51 9.50 0.63
C TYR A 160 8.67 8.34 1.18
N SER A 161 8.10 8.47 2.38
CA SER A 161 7.34 7.38 3.03
C SER A 161 6.02 7.04 2.34
N GLY A 162 5.46 7.96 1.54
CA GLY A 162 4.24 7.76 0.78
C GLY A 162 2.93 7.74 1.60
N GLY A 163 2.99 7.84 2.93
CA GLY A 163 1.81 7.72 3.78
C GLY A 163 1.34 6.28 3.98
N ALA A 164 0.04 6.09 4.17
CA ALA A 164 -0.59 4.79 4.35
C ALA A 164 -1.84 4.66 3.48
N TRP A 165 -1.87 3.71 2.57
CA TRP A 165 -3.03 3.37 1.74
C TRP A 165 -3.77 4.57 1.15
N CYS A 166 -3.10 5.35 0.34
CA CYS A 166 -3.63 6.56 -0.30
C CYS A 166 -3.98 7.71 0.68
N LEU A 167 -3.71 7.56 1.96
CA LEU A 167 -3.82 8.63 2.95
C LEU A 167 -2.45 9.25 3.20
N GLY A 168 -2.39 10.59 3.26
CA GLY A 168 -1.18 11.29 3.69
C GLY A 168 -0.80 10.92 5.12
N ALA A 169 0.48 10.98 5.45
CA ALA A 169 1.00 10.61 6.76
C ALA A 169 0.42 11.46 7.92
N ASP A 170 -0.08 12.65 7.61
CA ASP A 170 -0.77 13.57 8.51
C ASP A 170 -2.28 13.33 8.61
N MET A 171 -2.85 12.49 7.74
CA MET A 171 -4.29 12.20 7.68
C MET A 171 -4.67 10.85 8.28
N CYS A 172 -3.71 10.05 8.69
CA CYS A 172 -3.97 8.76 9.34
C CYS A 172 -3.22 8.65 10.67
N THR A 173 -3.76 7.85 11.59
CA THR A 173 -3.07 7.55 12.85
C THR A 173 -1.85 6.66 12.60
N ALA A 174 -0.85 6.76 13.47
CA ALA A 174 0.30 5.86 13.42
C ALA A 174 -0.12 4.39 13.60
N TRP A 175 -1.20 4.14 14.36
CA TRP A 175 -1.78 2.80 14.49
C TRP A 175 -2.33 2.28 13.16
N PHE A 176 -3.06 3.10 12.40
CA PHE A 176 -3.55 2.70 11.08
C PHE A 176 -2.40 2.43 10.13
N ALA A 177 -1.37 3.29 10.10
CA ALA A 177 -0.18 3.09 9.30
C ALA A 177 0.55 1.78 9.67
N PHE A 178 0.70 1.48 10.97
CA PHE A 178 1.24 0.21 11.45
C PHE A 178 0.41 -0.99 10.95
N PHE A 179 -0.91 -0.92 11.10
CA PHE A 179 -1.84 -1.95 10.65
C PHE A 179 -1.74 -2.19 9.13
N ARG A 180 -1.52 -1.12 8.36
CA ARG A 180 -1.40 -1.16 6.88
C ARG A 180 0.02 -1.43 6.39
N TYR A 181 0.90 -1.95 7.22
CA TYR A 181 2.27 -2.31 6.87
C TYR A 181 3.13 -1.15 6.37
N SER A 182 2.78 0.09 6.72
CA SER A 182 3.68 1.22 6.48
C SER A 182 5.01 1.02 7.21
N PRO A 183 6.13 1.56 6.69
CA PRO A 183 7.45 1.31 7.27
C PRO A 183 7.69 2.07 8.58
N GLY A 184 8.76 1.70 9.28
CA GLY A 184 9.23 2.37 10.50
C GLY A 184 8.72 1.78 11.81
N PHE A 185 8.06 0.62 11.80
CA PHE A 185 7.47 0.02 13.00
C PHE A 185 8.07 -1.35 13.40
N ASP A 186 8.96 -1.92 12.59
CA ASP A 186 9.37 -3.33 12.72
C ASP A 186 10.14 -3.65 14.02
N GLY A 187 10.66 -2.63 14.72
CA GLY A 187 11.32 -2.80 16.01
C GLY A 187 10.43 -2.75 17.23
N LEU A 188 9.13 -2.38 17.09
CA LEU A 188 8.26 -2.11 18.25
C LEU A 188 7.87 -3.35 19.07
N GLY A 189 8.07 -4.55 18.55
CA GLY A 189 7.66 -5.79 19.20
C GLY A 189 6.14 -5.96 19.32
N LEU A 190 5.37 -5.26 18.46
CA LEU A 190 3.94 -5.41 18.34
C LEU A 190 3.61 -6.43 17.24
N GLU A 191 2.58 -7.22 17.49
CA GLU A 191 2.01 -8.10 16.48
C GLU A 191 1.05 -7.30 15.60
N ARG A 192 1.23 -7.38 14.29
CA ARG A 192 0.26 -6.83 13.36
C ARG A 192 -0.95 -7.76 13.33
N PRO A 193 -2.17 -7.21 13.40
CA PRO A 193 -3.35 -8.04 13.18
C PRO A 193 -3.20 -8.74 11.84
N HIS A 194 -3.18 -10.05 11.83
CA HIS A 194 -3.07 -10.81 10.61
C HIS A 194 -4.29 -10.55 9.73
N MET A 195 -4.05 -10.08 8.50
CA MET A 195 -4.99 -10.27 7.41
C MET A 195 -4.69 -11.65 6.77
N SER A 196 -4.48 -12.68 7.62
CA SER A 196 -4.18 -14.03 7.17
C SER A 196 -5.46 -14.71 6.67
N PRO A 197 -5.38 -15.54 5.62
CA PRO A 197 -6.49 -16.39 5.18
C PRO A 197 -7.00 -17.35 6.27
N GLU A 198 -6.17 -17.62 7.26
CA GLU A 198 -6.49 -18.56 8.35
C GLU A 198 -7.12 -17.87 9.57
N GLY A 199 -7.33 -16.54 9.49
CA GLY A 199 -7.81 -15.71 10.61
C GLY A 199 -6.76 -15.52 11.72
N PRO A 200 -7.11 -14.75 12.79
CA PRO A 200 -6.28 -14.66 13.97
C PRO A 200 -6.27 -15.97 14.71
#